data_8c809d07d99011d2cc35f6ebf34ff1e5
#
_entry.id   8c809d07d99011d2cc35f6ebf34ff1e5
#
_cell.length_a   1.000
_cell.length_b   1.000
_cell.length_c   1.000
_cell.angle_alpha   90.00
_cell.angle_beta   90.00
_cell.angle_gamma   90.00
#
_symmetry.space_group_name_H-M   'P 1'
#
loop_
_entity.id
_entity.type
_entity.pdbx_description
1 polymer ?
#
loop_
_entity_poly.entity_id
_entity_poly.type
_entity_poly.pdbx_seq_one_letter_code
_entity_poly.pdbx_strand_id
1 'polypeptide(L)'
;YGSRMRVLDLIAAARFTQGQGADAKKTVVIGGSQGGWTVLRAFTNHNLSGEVKSLLVGGASLYPNCYVKESIFGRSPSGTTDKQFAPPLGNYVAPVIAFTGTNDSATPLSQCNVEKVFKGVEKWTNFEGATHSWDSPSGGIGKPGVDGDCSKALNKYNQFPVCRNNKYTEIMRSDILAFVERHLPRVQ
;
A
#
# COMPACT_ATOMS: atom_id res chain seq x y z
N TYR A 1 12.37 9.59 6.08
CA TYR A 1 11.26 9.04 6.88
C TYR A 1 11.32 7.52 6.85
N GLY A 2 11.75 6.89 7.94
CA GLY A 2 11.85 5.44 8.06
C GLY A 2 10.49 4.75 8.17
N SER A 3 10.44 3.47 7.84
CA SER A 3 9.19 2.68 7.86
C SER A 3 8.52 2.64 9.23
N ARG A 4 9.30 2.69 10.33
CA ARG A 4 8.76 2.77 11.69
C ARG A 4 7.94 4.04 11.91
N MET A 5 8.46 5.19 11.50
CA MET A 5 7.73 6.47 11.64
C MET A 5 6.41 6.44 10.90
N ARG A 6 6.38 5.85 9.69
CA ARG A 6 5.15 5.72 8.91
C ARG A 6 4.11 4.83 9.57
N VAL A 7 4.54 3.75 10.22
CA VAL A 7 3.62 2.90 11.00
C VAL A 7 3.12 3.63 12.24
N LEU A 8 3.95 4.41 12.92
CA LEU A 8 3.53 5.26 14.04
C LEU A 8 2.56 6.36 13.58
N ASP A 9 2.81 6.99 12.44
CA ASP A 9 1.89 7.98 11.85
C ASP A 9 0.54 7.34 11.50
N LEU A 10 0.55 6.11 10.95
CA LEU A 10 -0.68 5.36 10.68
C LEU A 10 -1.45 5.06 11.98
N ILE A 11 -0.76 4.61 13.01
CA ILE A 11 -1.37 4.35 14.33
C ILE A 11 -1.99 5.65 14.89
N ALA A 12 -1.26 6.76 14.82
CA ALA A 12 -1.75 8.06 15.28
C ALA A 12 -3.01 8.50 14.50
N ALA A 13 -3.00 8.34 13.16
CA ALA A 13 -4.15 8.64 12.33
C ALA A 13 -5.35 7.73 12.65
N ALA A 14 -5.14 6.43 12.83
CA ALA A 14 -6.20 5.50 13.21
C ALA A 14 -6.81 5.84 14.59
N ARG A 15 -6.00 6.16 15.58
CA ARG A 15 -6.47 6.63 16.88
C ARG A 15 -7.26 7.94 16.78
N PHE A 16 -6.78 8.88 15.97
CA PHE A 16 -7.49 10.13 15.73
C PHE A 16 -8.88 9.88 15.14
N THR A 17 -8.99 9.04 14.10
CA THR A 17 -10.30 8.73 13.49
C THR A 17 -11.24 8.03 14.46
N GLN A 18 -10.73 7.16 15.34
CA GLN A 18 -11.53 6.55 16.40
C GLN A 18 -12.00 7.59 17.45
N GLY A 19 -11.15 8.55 17.80
CA GLY A 19 -11.54 9.70 18.62
C GLY A 19 -12.64 10.55 17.98
N GLN A 20 -12.83 10.47 16.66
CA GLN A 20 -13.94 11.08 15.93
C GLN A 20 -15.15 10.13 15.75
N GLY A 21 -15.16 8.99 16.43
CA GLY A 21 -16.29 8.05 16.41
C GLY A 21 -16.16 6.89 15.40
N ALA A 22 -15.04 6.73 14.70
CA ALA A 22 -14.83 5.57 13.86
C ALA A 22 -14.67 4.29 14.71
N ASP A 23 -15.31 3.21 14.26
CA ASP A 23 -15.22 1.90 14.91
C ASP A 23 -13.94 1.16 14.42
N ALA A 24 -13.06 0.81 15.37
CA ALA A 24 -11.84 0.04 15.07
C ALA A 24 -12.14 -1.28 14.35
N LYS A 25 -13.24 -1.94 14.69
CA LYS A 25 -13.69 -3.20 14.08
C LYS A 25 -14.27 -3.02 12.67
N LYS A 26 -14.40 -1.78 12.21
CA LYS A 26 -14.95 -1.41 10.89
C LYS A 26 -14.03 -0.50 10.10
N THR A 27 -12.78 -0.36 10.52
CA THR A 27 -11.81 0.53 9.88
C THR A 27 -10.77 -0.28 9.10
N VAL A 28 -10.61 0.02 7.82
CA VAL A 28 -9.56 -0.48 6.94
C VAL A 28 -8.67 0.67 6.50
N VAL A 29 -7.42 0.37 6.15
CA VAL A 29 -6.50 1.36 5.58
C VAL A 29 -6.23 1.07 4.12
N ILE A 30 -6.20 2.12 3.29
CA ILE A 30 -5.80 2.05 1.88
C ILE A 30 -4.62 2.99 1.69
N GLY A 31 -3.56 2.51 1.05
CA GLY A 31 -2.37 3.31 0.80
C GLY A 31 -1.78 3.08 -0.58
N GLY A 32 -1.39 4.18 -1.26
CA GLY A 32 -0.72 4.14 -2.55
C GLY A 32 0.78 4.45 -2.44
N SER A 33 1.61 3.84 -3.29
CA SER A 33 3.05 4.10 -3.37
C SER A 33 3.76 3.87 -2.01
N GLN A 34 4.31 4.90 -1.42
CA GLN A 34 4.87 4.85 -0.06
C GLN A 34 3.82 4.52 1.01
N GLY A 35 2.56 4.94 0.80
CA GLY A 35 1.44 4.54 1.64
C GLY A 35 1.10 3.06 1.49
N GLY A 36 1.18 2.52 0.28
CA GLY A 36 1.06 1.08 0.01
C GLY A 36 2.11 0.26 0.76
N TRP A 37 3.35 0.72 0.75
CA TRP A 37 4.41 0.16 1.57
C TRP A 37 4.07 0.22 3.07
N THR A 38 3.56 1.36 3.54
CA THR A 38 3.15 1.51 4.95
C THR A 38 2.09 0.48 5.34
N VAL A 39 1.10 0.24 4.48
CA VAL A 39 0.09 -0.81 4.69
C VAL A 39 0.74 -2.19 4.81
N LEU A 40 1.57 -2.59 3.84
CA LEU A 40 2.26 -3.88 3.89
C LEU A 40 3.07 -4.04 5.18
N ARG A 41 3.77 -2.99 5.60
CA ARG A 41 4.59 -3.01 6.82
C ARG A 41 3.77 -3.05 8.10
N ALA A 42 2.70 -2.28 8.17
CA ALA A 42 1.89 -2.17 9.38
C ALA A 42 1.32 -3.52 9.80
N PHE A 43 0.94 -4.35 8.84
CA PHE A 43 0.33 -5.66 9.11
C PHE A 43 1.31 -6.84 9.18
N THR A 44 2.60 -6.64 8.96
CA THR A 44 3.60 -7.70 9.24
C THR A 44 3.84 -7.85 10.74
N ASN A 45 4.28 -9.03 11.18
CA ASN A 45 4.57 -9.27 12.59
C ASN A 45 5.79 -8.46 13.07
N HIS A 46 5.57 -7.53 13.98
CA HIS A 46 6.57 -6.68 14.64
C HIS A 46 6.01 -6.16 15.98
N ASN A 47 6.82 -5.42 16.74
CA ASN A 47 6.46 -4.96 18.09
C ASN A 47 5.22 -4.01 18.16
N LEU A 48 4.83 -3.39 17.05
CA LEU A 48 3.62 -2.54 16.97
C LEU A 48 2.43 -3.27 16.33
N SER A 49 2.59 -4.50 15.85
CA SER A 49 1.54 -5.19 15.09
C SER A 49 0.28 -5.47 15.91
N GLY A 50 0.43 -5.73 17.21
CA GLY A 50 -0.70 -5.88 18.13
C GLY A 50 -1.54 -4.61 18.22
N GLU A 51 -0.89 -3.45 18.26
CA GLU A 51 -1.56 -2.16 18.27
C GLU A 51 -2.25 -1.88 16.93
N VAL A 52 -1.58 -2.11 15.80
CA VAL A 52 -2.19 -1.97 14.47
C VAL A 52 -3.45 -2.83 14.37
N LYS A 53 -3.38 -4.10 14.77
CA LYS A 53 -4.52 -5.03 14.76
C LYS A 53 -5.67 -4.59 15.67
N SER A 54 -5.40 -3.89 16.78
CA SER A 54 -6.45 -3.36 17.65
C SER A 54 -7.19 -2.17 17.06
N LEU A 55 -6.61 -1.48 16.08
CA LEU A 55 -7.11 -0.25 15.48
C LEU A 55 -7.70 -0.45 14.07
N LEU A 56 -7.26 -1.48 13.36
CA LEU A 56 -7.57 -1.69 11.95
C LEU A 56 -7.84 -3.18 11.69
N VAL A 57 -8.89 -3.47 10.92
CA VAL A 57 -9.25 -4.87 10.57
C VAL A 57 -8.46 -5.43 9.39
N GLY A 58 -7.83 -4.58 8.59
CA GLY A 58 -7.04 -4.99 7.44
C GLY A 58 -6.67 -3.81 6.54
N GLY A 59 -6.07 -4.09 5.38
CA GLY A 59 -5.65 -3.04 4.48
C GLY A 59 -5.52 -3.41 3.01
N ALA A 60 -5.53 -2.37 2.13
CA ALA A 60 -5.27 -2.49 0.72
C ALA A 60 -4.03 -1.66 0.33
N SER A 61 -3.09 -2.29 -0.34
CA SER A 61 -1.83 -1.71 -0.78
C SER A 61 -1.83 -1.51 -2.29
N LEU A 62 -1.67 -0.27 -2.74
CA LEU A 62 -1.70 0.10 -4.16
C LEU A 62 -0.29 0.48 -4.62
N TYR A 63 0.18 -0.14 -5.70
CA TYR A 63 1.51 0.11 -6.30
C TYR A 63 2.58 0.38 -5.23
N PRO A 64 2.78 -0.54 -4.26
CA PRO A 64 3.65 -0.31 -3.12
C PRO A 64 5.11 -0.17 -3.54
N ASN A 65 5.83 0.69 -2.83
CA ASN A 65 7.28 0.70 -2.93
C ASN A 65 7.85 -0.52 -2.18
N CYS A 66 8.10 -1.61 -2.89
CA CYS A 66 8.61 -2.86 -2.32
C CYS A 66 10.15 -2.88 -2.20
N TYR A 67 10.82 -1.78 -2.49
CA TYR A 67 12.26 -1.73 -2.43
C TYR A 67 12.77 -1.83 -0.99
N VAL A 68 13.20 -3.03 -0.67
CA VAL A 68 13.71 -3.42 0.64
C VAL A 68 15.23 -3.47 0.60
N LYS A 69 15.91 -2.32 0.57
CA LYS A 69 17.29 -2.29 1.07
C LYS A 69 17.23 -2.04 2.57
N GLU A 70 17.97 -2.82 3.35
CA GLU A 70 18.09 -2.62 4.81
C GLU A 70 18.42 -1.16 5.18
N SER A 71 19.12 -0.44 4.30
CA SER A 71 19.43 0.99 4.45
C SER A 71 18.22 1.93 4.36
N ILE A 72 17.06 1.47 3.86
CA ILE A 72 15.83 2.27 3.73
C ILE A 72 14.91 2.07 4.93
N PHE A 73 15.13 1.03 5.72
CA PHE A 73 14.39 0.77 6.95
C PHE A 73 14.78 1.70 8.10
N GLY A 74 15.07 2.93 7.74
CA GLY A 74 15.20 3.98 8.73
C GLY A 74 16.49 3.86 9.51
N ARG A 75 17.47 4.61 9.10
CA ARG A 75 18.31 5.19 10.13
C ARG A 75 17.37 5.97 11.04
N SER A 76 17.18 5.46 12.26
CA SER A 76 16.76 6.30 13.36
C SER A 76 17.51 7.64 13.26
N PRO A 77 16.96 8.76 13.69
CA PRO A 77 17.73 9.99 13.87
C PRO A 77 19.03 9.78 14.65
N SER A 78 19.13 8.70 15.43
CA SER A 78 20.35 8.26 16.15
C SER A 78 21.31 7.41 15.31
N GLY A 79 21.06 7.19 14.00
CA GLY A 79 21.94 6.40 13.15
C GLY A 79 21.87 4.88 13.32
N THR A 80 21.02 4.36 14.21
CA THR A 80 20.80 2.93 14.39
C THR A 80 19.84 2.37 13.34
N THR A 81 20.21 1.28 12.69
CA THR A 81 19.33 0.50 11.82
C THR A 81 18.22 -0.11 12.67
N ASP A 82 16.97 0.25 12.42
CA ASP A 82 15.83 -0.34 13.12
C ASP A 82 15.51 -1.73 12.54
N LYS A 83 16.30 -2.72 12.93
CA LYS A 83 16.14 -4.12 12.51
C LYS A 83 14.77 -4.71 12.88
N GLN A 84 14.03 -4.07 13.81
CA GLN A 84 12.70 -4.54 14.24
C GLN A 84 11.65 -4.43 13.13
N PHE A 85 11.92 -3.65 12.10
CA PHE A 85 11.03 -3.42 10.98
C PHE A 85 11.47 -4.10 9.67
N ALA A 86 12.56 -4.86 9.69
CA ALA A 86 12.84 -5.77 8.57
C ALA A 86 11.64 -6.73 8.43
N PRO A 87 11.08 -6.92 7.22
CA PRO A 87 9.90 -7.76 7.07
C PRO A 87 10.23 -9.18 7.50
N PRO A 88 9.56 -9.74 8.53
CA PRO A 88 9.57 -11.16 8.68
C PRO A 88 8.90 -11.76 7.45
N LEU A 89 9.49 -12.80 6.89
CA LEU A 89 8.94 -13.50 5.74
C LEU A 89 7.56 -14.06 6.11
N GLY A 90 6.51 -13.48 5.54
CA GLY A 90 5.23 -14.12 5.43
C GLY A 90 4.27 -14.11 6.62
N ASN A 91 4.50 -13.35 7.67
CA ASN A 91 3.59 -13.33 8.82
C ASN A 91 2.79 -12.02 8.87
N TYR A 92 1.61 -12.04 8.28
CA TYR A 92 0.62 -10.98 8.42
C TYR A 92 -0.29 -11.23 9.63
N VAL A 93 -0.56 -10.20 10.41
CA VAL A 93 -1.39 -10.25 11.63
C VAL A 93 -2.86 -9.93 11.36
N ALA A 94 -3.15 -9.40 10.18
CA ALA A 94 -4.49 -9.13 9.68
C ALA A 94 -4.51 -9.21 8.14
N PRO A 95 -5.68 -9.37 7.50
CA PRO A 95 -5.79 -9.52 6.06
C PRO A 95 -5.31 -8.27 5.30
N VAL A 96 -4.56 -8.49 4.23
CA VAL A 96 -4.08 -7.45 3.32
C VAL A 96 -4.24 -7.91 1.89
N ILE A 97 -4.71 -7.02 1.02
CA ILE A 97 -4.67 -7.20 -0.44
C ILE A 97 -3.72 -6.20 -1.08
N ALA A 98 -3.14 -6.54 -2.21
CA ALA A 98 -2.18 -5.68 -2.89
C ALA A 98 -2.38 -5.67 -4.41
N PHE A 99 -2.08 -4.52 -5.01
CA PHE A 99 -2.21 -4.28 -6.45
C PHE A 99 -0.92 -3.63 -6.98
N THR A 100 -0.40 -4.16 -8.09
CA THR A 100 0.80 -3.65 -8.75
C THR A 100 0.58 -3.51 -10.24
N GLY A 101 1.39 -2.67 -10.89
CA GLY A 101 1.42 -2.52 -12.34
C GLY A 101 2.70 -3.13 -12.92
N THR A 102 2.58 -3.88 -14.03
CA THR A 102 3.76 -4.51 -14.64
C THR A 102 4.67 -3.50 -15.36
N ASN A 103 4.14 -2.32 -15.70
CA ASN A 103 4.90 -1.21 -16.32
C ASN A 103 5.17 -0.07 -15.33
N ASP A 104 5.12 -0.36 -14.03
CA ASP A 104 5.46 0.61 -12.99
C ASP A 104 6.98 0.71 -12.81
N SER A 105 7.58 1.77 -13.36
CA SER A 105 9.01 2.04 -13.22
C SER A 105 9.38 2.82 -11.96
N ALA A 106 8.42 3.39 -11.27
CA ALA A 106 8.64 4.05 -9.98
C ALA A 106 8.78 3.05 -8.83
N THR A 107 7.96 2.00 -8.87
CA THR A 107 7.97 0.91 -7.89
C THR A 107 7.88 -0.43 -8.63
N PRO A 108 8.97 -0.83 -9.31
CA PRO A 108 8.96 -2.01 -10.18
C PRO A 108 8.53 -3.28 -9.47
N LEU A 109 7.64 -4.05 -10.11
CA LEU A 109 7.15 -5.34 -9.58
C LEU A 109 8.29 -6.30 -9.22
N SER A 110 9.40 -6.26 -9.95
CA SER A 110 10.59 -7.05 -9.66
C SER A 110 11.21 -6.81 -8.28
N GLN A 111 10.89 -5.68 -7.65
CA GLN A 111 11.29 -5.37 -6.28
C GLN A 111 10.34 -5.97 -5.24
N CYS A 112 9.14 -6.38 -5.65
CA CYS A 112 8.14 -7.02 -4.81
C CYS A 112 8.30 -8.54 -4.87
N ASN A 113 9.22 -9.11 -4.10
CA ASN A 113 9.32 -10.56 -4.00
C ASN A 113 8.17 -11.11 -3.17
N VAL A 114 7.00 -11.28 -3.83
CA VAL A 114 5.75 -11.68 -3.20
C VAL A 114 5.87 -13.02 -2.50
N GLU A 115 6.55 -13.97 -3.13
CA GLU A 115 6.68 -15.34 -2.61
C GLU A 115 7.55 -15.41 -1.35
N LYS A 116 8.59 -14.59 -1.27
CA LYS A 116 9.54 -14.63 -0.14
C LYS A 116 9.24 -13.59 0.93
N VAL A 117 8.88 -12.37 0.53
CA VAL A 117 8.78 -11.22 1.46
C VAL A 117 7.33 -10.93 1.84
N PHE A 118 6.39 -11.15 0.92
CA PHE A 118 4.97 -10.81 1.12
C PHE A 118 4.05 -12.03 1.09
N LYS A 119 4.60 -13.21 1.33
CA LYS A 119 3.83 -14.45 1.49
C LYS A 119 2.83 -14.26 2.63
N GLY A 120 1.54 -14.41 2.33
CA GLY A 120 0.47 -14.21 3.31
C GLY A 120 -0.37 -12.95 3.06
N VAL A 121 -0.06 -12.16 2.02
CA VAL A 121 -1.03 -11.24 1.43
C VAL A 121 -2.17 -12.07 0.86
N GLU A 122 -3.41 -11.75 1.23
CA GLU A 122 -4.60 -12.53 0.87
C GLU A 122 -4.82 -12.59 -0.66
N LYS A 123 -4.61 -11.46 -1.32
CA LYS A 123 -4.69 -11.34 -2.78
C LYS A 123 -3.63 -10.37 -3.27
N TRP A 124 -2.87 -10.79 -4.28
CA TRP A 124 -1.94 -9.93 -5.00
C TRP A 124 -2.32 -9.89 -6.48
N THR A 125 -2.71 -8.73 -6.97
CA THR A 125 -3.15 -8.54 -8.37
C THR A 125 -2.13 -7.72 -9.14
N ASN A 126 -1.65 -8.26 -10.28
CA ASN A 126 -0.79 -7.55 -11.20
C ASN A 126 -1.61 -7.08 -12.40
N PHE A 127 -1.64 -5.78 -12.63
CA PHE A 127 -2.29 -5.18 -13.80
C PHE A 127 -1.29 -5.03 -14.95
N GLU A 128 -1.53 -5.74 -16.04
CA GLU A 128 -0.64 -5.75 -17.21
C GLU A 128 -0.57 -4.37 -17.86
N GLY A 129 0.65 -3.87 -18.06
CA GLY A 129 0.91 -2.55 -18.66
C GLY A 129 0.55 -1.35 -17.77
N ALA A 130 -0.02 -1.55 -16.58
CA ALA A 130 -0.31 -0.45 -15.68
C ALA A 130 0.97 0.23 -15.18
N THR A 131 0.95 1.55 -15.17
CA THR A 131 2.03 2.40 -14.66
C THR A 131 1.81 2.75 -13.19
N HIS A 132 2.72 3.53 -12.61
CA HIS A 132 2.53 4.05 -11.25
C HIS A 132 1.27 4.93 -11.15
N SER A 133 0.52 4.84 -10.05
CA SER A 133 -0.67 5.68 -9.79
C SER A 133 -1.72 5.65 -10.91
N TRP A 134 -2.01 4.47 -11.48
CA TRP A 134 -3.02 4.31 -12.56
C TRP A 134 -4.43 4.74 -12.17
N ASP A 135 -4.71 4.91 -10.89
CA ASP A 135 -5.98 5.38 -10.33
C ASP A 135 -6.03 6.89 -10.13
N SER A 136 -4.94 7.60 -10.40
CA SER A 136 -4.87 9.05 -10.21
C SER A 136 -5.86 9.79 -11.13
N PRO A 137 -6.73 10.64 -10.59
CA PRO A 137 -7.65 11.44 -11.42
C PRO A 137 -6.92 12.46 -12.30
N SER A 138 -5.72 12.86 -11.93
CA SER A 138 -4.91 13.79 -12.72
C SER A 138 -4.15 13.13 -13.85
N GLY A 139 -4.16 11.78 -13.93
CA GLY A 139 -3.48 10.92 -14.91
C GLY A 139 -2.37 11.61 -15.65
N GLY A 140 -1.13 11.39 -15.45
CA GLY A 140 0.01 12.00 -16.12
C GLY A 140 -0.07 13.50 -16.50
N ILE A 141 1.03 14.11 -16.76
CA ILE A 141 1.06 15.48 -17.30
C ILE A 141 0.45 15.45 -18.71
N GLY A 142 -0.79 15.86 -18.83
CA GLY A 142 -1.35 16.01 -20.16
C GLY A 142 -2.86 16.11 -20.23
N LYS A 143 -3.63 15.22 -19.71
CA LYS A 143 -5.11 15.39 -19.70
C LYS A 143 -5.74 14.48 -18.64
N PRO A 144 -6.57 14.99 -17.74
CA PRO A 144 -7.35 14.17 -16.83
C PRO A 144 -8.27 13.22 -17.61
N GLY A 145 -8.22 11.94 -17.27
CA GLY A 145 -9.27 11.00 -17.65
C GLY A 145 -9.17 10.30 -19.00
N VAL A 146 -8.06 10.37 -19.70
CA VAL A 146 -7.89 9.65 -20.97
C VAL A 146 -7.11 8.35 -20.72
N ASP A 147 -7.77 7.21 -20.92
CA ASP A 147 -7.11 5.92 -21.13
C ASP A 147 -6.40 6.01 -22.49
N GLY A 148 -5.10 6.14 -22.50
CA GLY A 148 -4.38 6.38 -23.75
C GLY A 148 -2.93 5.91 -23.72
N ASP A 149 -2.23 6.17 -24.81
CA ASP A 149 -0.81 5.90 -24.92
C ASP A 149 -0.03 6.64 -23.83
N CYS A 150 0.36 5.90 -22.84
CA CYS A 150 1.05 6.36 -21.63
C CYS A 150 2.57 6.40 -21.77
N SER A 151 3.09 6.03 -22.92
CA SER A 151 4.54 6.00 -23.19
C SER A 151 5.21 7.36 -23.00
N LYS A 152 4.42 8.45 -23.09
CA LYS A 152 4.88 9.84 -22.95
C LYS A 152 4.34 10.57 -21.72
N ALA A 153 3.52 9.90 -20.91
CA ALA A 153 2.89 10.51 -19.74
C ALA A 153 3.82 10.42 -18.51
N LEU A 154 4.78 11.31 -18.42
CA LEU A 154 5.66 11.40 -17.26
C LEU A 154 4.98 12.16 -16.10
N ASN A 155 5.39 11.87 -14.87
CA ASN A 155 5.01 12.68 -13.73
C ASN A 155 5.56 14.13 -13.87
N LYS A 156 5.14 15.03 -12.97
CA LYS A 156 5.57 16.44 -12.98
C LYS A 156 7.10 16.67 -12.92
N TYR A 157 7.86 15.63 -12.58
CA TYR A 157 9.32 15.66 -12.52
C TYR A 157 9.98 14.93 -13.67
N ASN A 158 9.23 14.46 -14.67
CA ASN A 158 9.74 13.65 -15.79
C ASN A 158 10.51 12.39 -15.36
N GLN A 159 10.14 11.80 -14.22
CA GLN A 159 10.89 10.68 -13.63
C GLN A 159 10.37 9.32 -14.07
N PHE A 160 9.04 9.17 -14.16
CA PHE A 160 8.38 7.91 -14.52
C PHE A 160 6.98 8.18 -15.08
N PRO A 161 6.46 7.27 -15.92
CA PRO A 161 5.11 7.41 -16.45
C PRO A 161 4.07 7.27 -15.35
N VAL A 162 3.07 8.15 -15.41
CA VAL A 162 1.85 8.07 -14.60
C VAL A 162 0.68 8.17 -15.57
N CYS A 163 -0.06 7.09 -15.70
CA CYS A 163 -1.12 6.98 -16.67
C CYS A 163 -2.38 6.41 -16.03
N ARG A 164 -3.46 7.15 -16.13
CA ARG A 164 -4.75 6.67 -15.65
C ARG A 164 -5.23 5.49 -16.49
N ASN A 165 -5.73 4.46 -15.81
CA ASN A 165 -6.40 3.33 -16.40
C ASN A 165 -7.74 3.09 -15.68
N ASN A 166 -8.83 3.48 -16.32
CA ASN A 166 -10.16 3.39 -15.73
C ASN A 166 -10.57 1.93 -15.48
N LYS A 167 -10.27 1.02 -16.42
CA LYS A 167 -10.58 -0.40 -16.28
C LYS A 167 -9.93 -0.99 -15.02
N TYR A 168 -8.64 -0.75 -14.82
CA TYR A 168 -7.93 -1.27 -13.64
C TYR A 168 -8.36 -0.58 -12.36
N THR A 169 -8.70 0.71 -12.43
CA THR A 169 -9.27 1.44 -11.30
C THR A 169 -10.59 0.83 -10.84
N GLU A 170 -11.49 0.47 -11.76
CA GLU A 170 -12.77 -0.16 -11.42
C GLU A 170 -12.59 -1.59 -10.87
N ILE A 171 -11.69 -2.39 -11.45
CA ILE A 171 -11.37 -3.73 -10.93
C ILE A 171 -10.81 -3.62 -9.50
N MET A 172 -9.84 -2.72 -9.28
CA MET A 172 -9.25 -2.48 -7.97
C MET A 172 -10.29 -2.06 -6.94
N ARG A 173 -11.19 -1.12 -7.29
CA ARG A 173 -12.29 -0.67 -6.42
C ARG A 173 -13.22 -1.81 -6.06
N SER A 174 -13.63 -2.61 -7.05
CA SER A 174 -14.50 -3.78 -6.83
C SER A 174 -13.83 -4.79 -5.89
N ASP A 175 -12.57 -5.07 -6.09
CA ASP A 175 -11.79 -5.98 -5.23
C ASP A 175 -11.66 -5.44 -3.79
N ILE A 176 -11.41 -4.12 -3.64
CA ILE A 176 -11.34 -3.49 -2.32
C ILE A 176 -12.70 -3.54 -1.62
N LEU A 177 -13.79 -3.25 -2.32
CA LEU A 177 -15.15 -3.35 -1.75
C LEU A 177 -15.45 -4.78 -1.30
N ALA A 178 -15.20 -5.76 -2.15
CA ALA A 178 -15.38 -7.17 -1.79
C ALA A 178 -14.50 -7.62 -0.60
N PHE A 179 -13.27 -7.10 -0.51
CA PHE A 179 -12.39 -7.31 0.65
C PHE A 179 -12.99 -6.70 1.92
N VAL A 180 -13.45 -5.46 1.85
CA VAL A 180 -14.11 -4.76 2.97
C VAL A 180 -15.33 -5.54 3.43
N GLU A 181 -16.21 -5.95 2.51
CA GLU A 181 -17.43 -6.72 2.83
C GLU A 181 -17.14 -8.06 3.52
N ARG A 182 -16.03 -8.73 3.16
CA ARG A 182 -15.65 -10.00 3.80
C ARG A 182 -15.12 -9.82 5.22
N HIS A 183 -14.43 -8.73 5.49
CA HIS A 183 -13.69 -8.54 6.74
C HIS A 183 -14.35 -7.57 7.72
N LEU A 184 -15.36 -6.81 7.28
CA LEU A 184 -16.17 -6.03 8.20
C LEU A 184 -17.33 -6.87 8.76
N PRO A 185 -17.61 -6.77 10.08
CA PRO A 185 -18.78 -7.43 10.64
C PRO A 185 -20.04 -6.85 9.99
N ARG A 186 -20.91 -7.74 9.51
CA ARG A 186 -22.23 -7.33 9.02
C ARG A 186 -23.00 -6.68 10.16
N VAL A 187 -23.59 -5.53 9.90
CA VAL A 187 -24.56 -4.91 10.81
C VAL A 187 -25.78 -5.86 10.79
N GLN A 188 -26.03 -6.50 11.92
CA GLN A 188 -27.26 -7.26 12.14
C GLN A 188 -28.42 -6.31 12.43
#